data_bc716184bef89d7c93b4a7673cf54b7e
#
_entry.id   bc716184bef89d7c93b4a7673cf54b7e
#
_cell.length_a   1.000
_cell.length_b   1.000
_cell.length_c   1.000
_cell.angle_alpha   90.00
_cell.angle_beta   90.00
_cell.angle_gamma   90.00
#
_symmetry.space_group_name_H-M   'P 1'
#
loop_
_entity.id
_entity.type
_entity.pdbx_description
1 polymer ?
#
loop_
_entity_poly.entity_id
_entity_poly.type
_entity_poly.pdbx_seq_one_letter_code
_entity_poly.pdbx_strand_id
1 'polypeptide(L)'
;SDNTLAVSDDGYLITSWNSEIYAHDLNADTAMFNVGLFRPTISFSEFSPITLNSPFDPKLRYDPINERFILVFLSGRDPSDSKIIVGFSSTSNPTDNWYVYELDGAPLASNTWTDYPAIAMNENELFLTINLVIVGEPWQTGFDQTLIWQMDKQAAYNGTATLPNKMWQDVQFNNKNLRYLCPVQNGEIPEGDEMHFISNRNYPPINDSLVFNNDSIFLVTIKGNITNNPTIDVKHITSPIPYITPPDAAQSNTQDFDTNDGRVLGAVRIDNTIQFVASSRDNTSGYPIVFHGLIDDFDNSTPTMRAHLITHPYLELGYPNLVYVGSSSGSQDVVIGFNHTADTVFSGHSVIYYNGDTDGYSDIVQVKRGLNSVDMLGGATERWGDYYGIQRKYNEPGKLFTAAYWSLLNQNNSISFEEITTKNFEFTSTENIKIKEVQGYLFPNPTGSSPFVSFEFKSLGEQTEISVIDITGKVIQPLLSDYVKKGINKIQFSTESLNVGLYFVTINKNGSSNISFKFVVN
;
A
#
# COMPACT_ATOMS: atom_id res chain seq x y z
N SER A 1 2.93 -3.04 -11.22
CA SER A 1 4.24 -3.37 -10.61
C SER A 1 4.05 -3.72 -9.14
N ASP A 2 4.53 -4.90 -8.73
CA ASP A 2 4.33 -5.43 -7.38
C ASP A 2 5.50 -4.97 -6.49
N ASN A 3 5.33 -3.84 -5.86
CA ASN A 3 6.38 -3.15 -5.13
C ASN A 3 6.38 -3.50 -3.65
N THR A 4 7.58 -3.60 -3.09
CA THR A 4 7.83 -3.83 -1.68
C THR A 4 9.09 -3.06 -1.25
N LEU A 5 9.20 -2.75 0.04
CA LEU A 5 10.40 -2.12 0.58
C LEU A 5 10.71 -2.62 1.98
N ALA A 6 11.98 -2.46 2.36
CA ALA A 6 12.45 -2.56 3.73
C ALA A 6 13.54 -1.52 3.99
N VAL A 7 13.63 -1.03 5.23
CA VAL A 7 14.63 -0.06 5.66
C VAL A 7 15.28 -0.51 6.96
N SER A 8 16.61 -0.49 7.00
CA SER A 8 17.39 -0.84 8.19
C SER A 8 17.55 0.35 9.14
N ASP A 9 17.90 0.05 10.39
CA ASP A 9 18.22 1.07 11.39
C ASP A 9 19.49 1.86 11.05
N ASP A 10 20.41 1.26 10.29
CA ASP A 10 21.62 1.93 9.77
C ASP A 10 21.35 2.88 8.61
N GLY A 11 20.13 2.89 8.08
CA GLY A 11 19.75 3.78 6.97
C GLY A 11 19.97 3.19 5.57
N TYR A 12 20.00 1.87 5.43
CA TYR A 12 19.94 1.21 4.13
C TYR A 12 18.51 0.87 3.77
N LEU A 13 18.09 1.24 2.58
CA LEU A 13 16.78 0.95 2.03
C LEU A 13 16.92 -0.05 0.88
N ILE A 14 16.09 -1.09 0.87
CA ILE A 14 15.88 -1.97 -0.28
C ILE A 14 14.45 -1.80 -0.75
N THR A 15 14.28 -1.67 -2.05
CA THR A 15 12.98 -1.81 -2.71
C THR A 15 13.08 -2.80 -3.86
N SER A 16 12.01 -3.49 -4.15
CA SER A 16 11.92 -4.47 -5.23
C SER A 16 10.56 -4.40 -5.91
N TRP A 17 10.57 -4.80 -7.17
CA TRP A 17 9.38 -5.02 -7.99
C TRP A 17 9.59 -6.29 -8.83
N ASN A 18 8.61 -6.71 -9.61
CA ASN A 18 8.61 -8.03 -10.25
C ASN A 18 9.88 -8.51 -11.00
N SER A 19 10.80 -7.63 -11.31
CA SER A 19 11.98 -8.01 -12.11
C SER A 19 13.32 -7.66 -11.47
N GLU A 20 13.34 -6.72 -10.52
CA GLU A 20 14.58 -6.10 -10.07
C GLU A 20 14.57 -5.73 -8.59
N ILE A 21 15.77 -5.60 -8.04
CA ILE A 21 16.05 -5.14 -6.68
C ILE A 21 16.88 -3.87 -6.79
N TYR A 22 16.51 -2.86 -6.01
CA TYR A 22 17.23 -1.61 -5.83
C TYR A 22 17.61 -1.44 -4.38
N ALA A 23 18.84 -0.97 -4.10
CA ALA A 23 19.25 -0.61 -2.75
C ALA A 23 19.82 0.80 -2.73
N HIS A 24 19.56 1.52 -1.64
CA HIS A 24 19.93 2.92 -1.45
C HIS A 24 20.50 3.15 -0.05
N ASP A 25 21.61 3.86 0.02
CA ASP A 25 22.16 4.38 1.27
C ASP A 25 21.54 5.77 1.53
N LEU A 26 20.65 5.85 2.50
CA LEU A 26 19.94 7.07 2.88
C LEU A 26 20.88 8.12 3.51
N ASN A 27 22.01 7.70 4.10
CA ASN A 27 22.98 8.61 4.72
C ASN A 27 23.87 9.29 3.70
N ALA A 28 24.24 8.54 2.64
CA ALA A 28 25.08 9.03 1.56
C ALA A 28 24.26 9.55 0.35
N ASP A 29 22.95 9.33 0.35
CA ASP A 29 22.02 9.61 -0.76
C ASP A 29 22.50 8.99 -2.09
N THR A 30 22.88 7.71 -2.03
CA THR A 30 23.45 7.01 -3.19
C THR A 30 22.87 5.62 -3.39
N ALA A 31 22.70 5.23 -4.67
CA ALA A 31 22.38 3.86 -5.04
C ALA A 31 23.56 2.93 -4.69
N MET A 32 23.27 1.78 -4.08
CA MET A 32 24.28 0.85 -3.60
C MET A 32 24.65 -0.24 -4.62
N PHE A 33 23.72 -0.66 -5.48
CA PHE A 33 24.05 -1.55 -6.58
C PHE A 33 24.61 -0.72 -7.75
N ASN A 34 25.77 -1.11 -8.24
CA ASN A 34 26.45 -0.43 -9.33
C ASN A 34 26.89 -1.46 -10.38
N VAL A 35 25.92 -1.97 -11.15
CA VAL A 35 26.14 -2.96 -12.21
C VAL A 35 26.33 -2.24 -13.54
N GLY A 36 27.53 -1.63 -13.73
CA GLY A 36 27.87 -0.88 -14.94
C GLY A 36 27.39 0.57 -14.96
N LEU A 37 27.69 1.30 -16.02
CA LEU A 37 27.61 2.77 -16.10
C LEU A 37 26.21 3.39 -15.94
N PHE A 38 25.11 2.60 -15.97
CA PHE A 38 23.74 3.14 -15.99
C PHE A 38 22.68 2.26 -15.31
N ARG A 39 23.05 1.26 -14.51
CA ARG A 39 22.11 0.33 -13.91
C ARG A 39 22.28 0.23 -12.38
N PRO A 40 21.46 0.97 -11.61
CA PRO A 40 21.51 0.95 -10.15
C PRO A 40 20.71 -0.23 -9.54
N THR A 41 20.28 -1.20 -10.37
CA THR A 41 19.47 -2.34 -9.95
C THR A 41 20.14 -3.66 -10.33
N ILE A 42 19.80 -4.72 -9.60
CA ILE A 42 20.12 -6.11 -9.96
C ILE A 42 18.82 -6.89 -10.22
N SER A 43 18.87 -7.82 -11.16
CA SER A 43 17.77 -8.75 -11.38
C SER A 43 17.73 -9.86 -10.31
N PHE A 44 16.60 -10.53 -10.15
CA PHE A 44 16.51 -11.70 -9.28
C PHE A 44 17.46 -12.84 -9.70
N SER A 45 17.74 -12.97 -11.00
CA SER A 45 18.68 -13.96 -11.51
C SER A 45 20.15 -13.61 -11.21
N GLU A 46 20.47 -12.35 -11.02
CA GLU A 46 21.80 -11.89 -10.54
C GLU A 46 21.91 -12.02 -9.02
N PHE A 47 20.79 -11.85 -8.30
CA PHE A 47 20.72 -12.00 -6.85
C PHE A 47 20.79 -13.46 -6.39
N SER A 48 20.07 -14.36 -7.05
CA SER A 48 19.89 -15.75 -6.60
C SER A 48 20.88 -16.70 -7.23
N PRO A 49 21.54 -17.58 -6.45
CA PRO A 49 22.33 -18.67 -6.99
C PRO A 49 21.48 -19.81 -7.60
N ILE A 50 20.15 -19.76 -7.40
CA ILE A 50 19.17 -20.74 -7.86
C ILE A 50 18.71 -20.37 -9.26
N THR A 51 18.59 -21.33 -10.16
CA THR A 51 18.04 -21.12 -11.50
C THR A 51 16.55 -20.77 -11.41
N LEU A 52 16.18 -19.64 -11.99
CA LEU A 52 14.84 -19.07 -11.96
C LEU A 52 14.17 -19.13 -13.34
N ASN A 53 12.84 -19.26 -13.34
CA ASN A 53 11.99 -19.11 -14.50
C ASN A 53 10.95 -18.00 -14.27
N SER A 54 11.15 -16.82 -14.90
CA SER A 54 10.23 -15.67 -14.79
C SER A 54 9.87 -15.34 -13.34
N PRO A 55 10.82 -14.87 -12.51
CA PRO A 55 10.57 -14.55 -11.11
C PRO A 55 9.58 -13.37 -10.96
N PHE A 56 8.78 -13.39 -9.88
CA PHE A 56 7.69 -12.43 -9.65
C PHE A 56 7.34 -12.32 -8.15
N ASP A 57 6.48 -11.37 -7.80
CA ASP A 57 5.86 -11.14 -6.49
C ASP A 57 6.85 -11.05 -5.32
N PRO A 58 7.76 -10.07 -5.30
CA PRO A 58 8.69 -9.92 -4.20
C PRO A 58 8.02 -9.42 -2.92
N LYS A 59 8.58 -9.87 -1.78
CA LYS A 59 8.27 -9.36 -0.43
C LYS A 59 9.54 -9.10 0.33
N LEU A 60 9.68 -7.90 0.87
CA LEU A 60 10.80 -7.46 1.68
C LEU A 60 10.35 -7.17 3.12
N ARG A 61 11.21 -7.51 4.08
CA ARG A 61 11.11 -7.11 5.48
C ARG A 61 12.50 -6.87 6.05
N TYR A 62 12.57 -5.98 7.03
CA TYR A 62 13.73 -5.83 7.90
C TYR A 62 13.40 -6.38 9.29
N ASP A 63 14.28 -7.19 9.82
CA ASP A 63 14.24 -7.71 11.18
C ASP A 63 15.09 -6.81 12.08
N PRO A 64 14.47 -5.95 12.92
CA PRO A 64 15.21 -5.00 13.74
C PRO A 64 15.93 -5.65 14.92
N ILE A 65 15.54 -6.88 15.32
CA ILE A 65 16.20 -7.60 16.42
C ILE A 65 17.53 -8.17 15.96
N ASN A 66 17.54 -8.77 14.78
CA ASN A 66 18.72 -9.43 14.24
C ASN A 66 19.49 -8.54 13.24
N GLU A 67 18.98 -7.36 12.93
CA GLU A 67 19.54 -6.40 11.95
C GLU A 67 19.77 -7.05 10.58
N ARG A 68 18.73 -7.68 10.04
CA ARG A 68 18.78 -8.44 8.77
C ARG A 68 17.62 -8.10 7.86
N PHE A 69 17.89 -8.11 6.58
CA PHE A 69 16.86 -8.10 5.56
C PHE A 69 16.41 -9.52 5.21
N ILE A 70 15.13 -9.65 4.89
CA ILE A 70 14.50 -10.87 4.41
C ILE A 70 13.82 -10.53 3.08
N LEU A 71 14.11 -11.31 2.04
CA LEU A 71 13.50 -11.20 0.72
C LEU A 71 12.87 -12.54 0.35
N VAL A 72 11.60 -12.52 -0.02
CA VAL A 72 10.90 -13.68 -0.59
C VAL A 72 10.40 -13.29 -1.97
N PHE A 73 10.51 -14.19 -2.94
CA PHE A 73 9.88 -14.06 -4.25
C PHE A 73 9.59 -15.43 -4.86
N LEU A 74 8.74 -15.45 -5.86
CA LEU A 74 8.31 -16.67 -6.55
C LEU A 74 9.00 -16.82 -7.90
N SER A 75 9.05 -18.03 -8.43
CA SER A 75 9.58 -18.34 -9.76
C SER A 75 8.85 -19.55 -10.34
N GLY A 76 8.48 -19.49 -11.62
CA GLY A 76 7.73 -20.54 -12.29
C GLY A 76 6.23 -20.52 -11.99
N ARG A 77 5.43 -20.96 -12.97
CA ARG A 77 3.96 -21.00 -12.88
C ARG A 77 3.38 -22.34 -13.32
N ASP A 78 4.20 -23.37 -13.21
CA ASP A 78 3.86 -24.76 -13.50
C ASP A 78 4.38 -25.64 -12.36
N PRO A 79 3.71 -26.73 -11.97
CA PRO A 79 4.15 -27.60 -10.88
C PRO A 79 5.58 -28.12 -11.03
N SER A 80 6.06 -28.26 -12.26
CA SER A 80 7.40 -28.75 -12.54
C SER A 80 8.52 -27.72 -12.33
N ASP A 81 8.19 -26.43 -12.25
CA ASP A 81 9.18 -25.35 -12.13
C ASP A 81 8.83 -24.28 -11.06
N SER A 82 7.69 -24.43 -10.40
CA SER A 82 7.27 -23.51 -9.34
C SER A 82 8.20 -23.62 -8.13
N LYS A 83 8.74 -22.47 -7.71
CA LYS A 83 9.69 -22.33 -6.61
C LYS A 83 9.36 -21.13 -5.75
N ILE A 84 9.61 -21.27 -4.46
CA ILE A 84 9.59 -20.17 -3.50
C ILE A 84 11.04 -19.92 -3.11
N ILE A 85 11.51 -18.69 -3.33
CA ILE A 85 12.88 -18.31 -2.98
C ILE A 85 12.83 -17.44 -1.72
N VAL A 86 13.62 -17.83 -0.72
CA VAL A 86 13.70 -17.12 0.58
C VAL A 86 15.15 -16.75 0.85
N GLY A 87 15.45 -15.46 0.86
CA GLY A 87 16.77 -14.91 1.12
C GLY A 87 16.84 -14.19 2.46
N PHE A 88 17.95 -14.38 3.17
CA PHE A 88 18.27 -13.71 4.43
C PHE A 88 19.63 -13.05 4.30
N SER A 89 19.73 -11.73 4.53
CA SER A 89 21.01 -11.04 4.48
C SER A 89 21.93 -11.46 5.63
N SER A 90 23.23 -11.46 5.41
CA SER A 90 24.22 -11.78 6.45
C SER A 90 24.49 -10.62 7.40
N THR A 91 24.15 -9.39 7.02
CA THR A 91 24.29 -8.16 7.80
C THR A 91 23.13 -7.20 7.50
N SER A 92 23.11 -6.03 8.13
CA SER A 92 22.20 -4.91 7.80
C SER A 92 22.52 -4.23 6.46
N ASN A 93 23.71 -4.48 5.87
CA ASN A 93 24.07 -3.95 4.55
C ASN A 93 23.54 -4.88 3.44
N PRO A 94 22.63 -4.42 2.57
CA PRO A 94 21.99 -5.26 1.56
C PRO A 94 22.92 -5.73 0.44
N THR A 95 24.12 -5.16 0.33
CA THR A 95 25.10 -5.56 -0.68
C THR A 95 26.06 -6.66 -0.20
N ASP A 96 26.00 -7.01 1.08
CA ASP A 96 26.74 -8.15 1.63
C ASP A 96 26.09 -9.48 1.20
N ASN A 97 26.67 -10.60 1.65
CA ASN A 97 26.20 -11.93 1.28
C ASN A 97 24.76 -12.18 1.76
N TRP A 98 24.05 -13.02 1.02
CA TRP A 98 22.73 -13.52 1.37
C TRP A 98 22.75 -15.05 1.45
N TYR A 99 22.05 -15.61 2.44
CA TYR A 99 21.71 -17.01 2.53
C TYR A 99 20.40 -17.24 1.81
N VAL A 100 20.42 -17.95 0.68
CA VAL A 100 19.28 -18.11 -0.20
C VAL A 100 18.84 -19.57 -0.19
N TYR A 101 17.55 -19.80 0.09
CA TYR A 101 16.92 -21.12 0.18
C TYR A 101 15.83 -21.25 -0.88
N GLU A 102 15.67 -22.48 -1.39
CA GLU A 102 14.56 -22.87 -2.25
C GLU A 102 13.58 -23.73 -1.46
N LEU A 103 12.29 -23.38 -1.52
CA LEU A 103 11.21 -24.24 -1.10
C LEU A 103 10.41 -24.67 -2.33
N ASP A 104 9.80 -25.87 -2.25
CA ASP A 104 8.95 -26.39 -3.31
C ASP A 104 7.71 -25.51 -3.49
N GLY A 105 7.48 -24.98 -4.69
CA GLY A 105 6.31 -24.19 -5.04
C GLY A 105 5.08 -25.04 -5.44
N ALA A 106 5.23 -26.37 -5.53
CA ALA A 106 4.14 -27.32 -5.75
C ALA A 106 4.16 -28.46 -4.71
N PRO A 107 4.14 -28.15 -3.39
CA PRO A 107 4.46 -29.11 -2.32
C PRO A 107 3.39 -30.19 -2.13
N LEU A 108 2.22 -30.01 -2.72
CA LEU A 108 1.14 -30.99 -2.69
C LEU A 108 1.08 -31.72 -4.03
N ALA A 109 0.72 -33.00 -4.01
CA ALA A 109 0.56 -33.82 -5.21
C ALA A 109 -0.69 -33.42 -6.01
N SER A 110 -0.81 -32.13 -6.33
CA SER A 110 -1.92 -31.49 -7.07
C SER A 110 -1.36 -30.76 -8.27
N ASN A 111 -2.18 -30.53 -9.30
CA ASN A 111 -1.79 -29.76 -10.48
C ASN A 111 -1.87 -28.25 -10.17
N THR A 112 -1.08 -27.77 -9.18
CA THR A 112 -1.08 -26.39 -8.67
C THR A 112 0.33 -25.80 -8.66
N TRP A 113 0.39 -24.47 -8.68
CA TRP A 113 1.59 -23.66 -8.48
C TRP A 113 1.29 -22.58 -7.43
N THR A 114 2.32 -21.94 -6.92
CA THR A 114 2.19 -20.94 -5.84
C THR A 114 2.13 -19.52 -6.37
N ASP A 115 1.25 -18.69 -5.77
CA ASP A 115 0.99 -17.31 -6.14
C ASP A 115 0.73 -16.43 -4.89
N TYR A 116 0.95 -15.13 -5.02
CA TYR A 116 0.59 -14.13 -4.01
C TYR A 116 1.22 -14.36 -2.63
N PRO A 117 2.56 -14.24 -2.46
CA PRO A 117 3.23 -14.41 -1.18
C PRO A 117 2.96 -13.21 -0.26
N ALA A 118 2.87 -13.46 1.05
CA ALA A 118 2.93 -12.44 2.07
C ALA A 118 3.73 -12.94 3.28
N ILE A 119 4.52 -12.05 3.90
CA ILE A 119 5.43 -12.42 4.99
C ILE A 119 5.26 -11.53 6.23
N ALA A 120 5.38 -12.15 7.39
CA ALA A 120 5.59 -11.51 8.68
C ALA A 120 6.51 -12.36 9.55
N MET A 121 6.94 -11.84 10.67
CA MET A 121 7.83 -12.56 11.59
C MET A 121 7.42 -12.30 13.04
N ASN A 122 7.66 -13.28 13.89
CA ASN A 122 7.75 -13.12 15.32
C ASN A 122 9.23 -13.04 15.76
N GLU A 123 9.51 -13.15 17.05
CA GLU A 123 10.86 -13.07 17.59
C GLU A 123 11.83 -14.09 16.93
N ASN A 124 11.37 -15.32 16.70
CA ASN A 124 12.23 -16.44 16.31
C ASN A 124 12.00 -16.95 14.90
N GLU A 125 10.86 -16.69 14.28
CA GLU A 125 10.41 -17.36 13.08
C GLU A 125 9.87 -16.40 12.03
N LEU A 126 10.10 -16.73 10.77
CA LEU A 126 9.48 -16.13 9.60
C LEU A 126 8.24 -16.94 9.20
N PHE A 127 7.15 -16.25 8.92
CA PHE A 127 5.93 -16.83 8.38
C PHE A 127 5.69 -16.32 6.97
N LEU A 128 5.39 -17.24 6.08
CA LEU A 128 5.07 -16.97 4.69
C LEU A 128 3.73 -17.60 4.36
N THR A 129 2.80 -16.81 3.86
CA THR A 129 1.54 -17.30 3.30
C THR A 129 1.57 -17.26 1.79
N ILE A 130 1.02 -18.26 1.13
CA ILE A 130 0.95 -18.37 -0.33
C ILE A 130 -0.34 -19.08 -0.72
N ASN A 131 -0.93 -18.69 -1.85
CA ASN A 131 -2.06 -19.40 -2.43
C ASN A 131 -1.59 -20.48 -3.42
N LEU A 132 -2.24 -21.63 -3.40
CA LEU A 132 -2.15 -22.61 -4.47
C LEU A 132 -3.20 -22.30 -5.53
N VAL A 133 -2.76 -22.25 -6.79
CA VAL A 133 -3.59 -21.99 -7.96
C VAL A 133 -3.52 -23.17 -8.92
N ILE A 134 -4.66 -23.67 -9.38
CA ILE A 134 -4.78 -24.77 -10.33
C ILE A 134 -4.28 -24.30 -11.70
N VAL A 135 -3.38 -25.06 -12.30
CA VAL A 135 -2.81 -24.76 -13.63
C VAL A 135 -3.90 -24.67 -14.69
N GLY A 136 -3.85 -23.60 -15.47
CA GLY A 136 -4.81 -23.34 -16.56
C GLY A 136 -6.14 -22.74 -16.13
N GLU A 137 -6.38 -22.58 -14.82
CA GLU A 137 -7.56 -21.89 -14.31
C GLU A 137 -7.22 -20.43 -13.98
N PRO A 138 -8.17 -19.49 -14.20
CA PRO A 138 -8.03 -18.13 -13.70
C PRO A 138 -7.90 -18.12 -12.17
N TRP A 139 -7.16 -17.18 -11.61
CA TRP A 139 -6.94 -17.09 -10.15
C TRP A 139 -8.25 -17.00 -9.34
N GLN A 140 -9.32 -16.47 -9.94
CA GLN A 140 -10.65 -16.34 -9.30
C GLN A 140 -11.28 -17.70 -9.03
N THR A 141 -11.15 -18.63 -9.99
CA THR A 141 -11.74 -19.98 -9.93
C THR A 141 -10.73 -21.07 -9.63
N GLY A 142 -9.45 -20.83 -9.91
CA GLY A 142 -8.37 -21.77 -9.72
C GLY A 142 -7.78 -21.78 -8.31
N PHE A 143 -8.28 -20.98 -7.38
CA PHE A 143 -7.83 -21.05 -5.99
C PHE A 143 -8.15 -22.40 -5.37
N ASP A 144 -7.13 -23.10 -4.87
CA ASP A 144 -7.26 -24.37 -4.15
C ASP A 144 -7.26 -24.13 -2.63
N GLN A 145 -6.15 -23.67 -2.08
CA GLN A 145 -6.00 -23.32 -0.67
C GLN A 145 -4.87 -22.32 -0.43
N THR A 146 -4.82 -21.73 0.76
CA THR A 146 -3.66 -20.98 1.24
C THR A 146 -2.79 -21.87 2.11
N LEU A 147 -1.50 -21.91 1.83
CA LEU A 147 -0.49 -22.56 2.66
C LEU A 147 0.21 -21.54 3.55
N ILE A 148 0.71 -21.99 4.71
CA ILE A 148 1.57 -21.20 5.59
C ILE A 148 2.86 -21.97 5.83
N TRP A 149 4.02 -21.34 5.58
CA TRP A 149 5.31 -21.83 6.04
C TRP A 149 5.73 -21.08 7.30
N GLN A 150 6.07 -21.82 8.33
CA GLN A 150 6.69 -21.36 9.57
C GLN A 150 8.16 -21.80 9.52
N MET A 151 9.12 -20.87 9.58
CA MET A 151 10.54 -21.09 9.29
C MET A 151 11.42 -20.50 10.39
N ASP A 152 12.47 -21.24 10.79
CA ASP A 152 13.46 -20.81 11.79
C ASP A 152 14.39 -19.72 11.22
N LYS A 153 14.21 -18.48 11.65
CA LYS A 153 15.06 -17.33 11.24
C LYS A 153 16.49 -17.47 11.75
N GLN A 154 16.69 -18.01 12.95
CA GLN A 154 18.02 -18.10 13.55
C GLN A 154 18.89 -19.10 12.79
N ALA A 155 18.33 -20.24 12.41
CA ALA A 155 19.00 -21.20 11.54
C ALA A 155 19.35 -20.55 10.19
N ALA A 156 18.44 -19.77 9.61
CA ALA A 156 18.67 -19.07 8.35
C ALA A 156 19.78 -18.01 8.46
N TYR A 157 19.79 -17.17 9.48
CA TYR A 157 20.83 -16.16 9.70
C TYR A 157 22.21 -16.75 9.97
N ASN A 158 22.27 -17.98 10.46
CA ASN A 158 23.51 -18.76 10.63
C ASN A 158 23.95 -19.49 9.36
N GLY A 159 23.20 -19.38 8.26
CA GLY A 159 23.54 -20.01 6.98
C GLY A 159 23.54 -21.53 7.01
N THR A 160 22.61 -22.14 7.75
CA THR A 160 22.48 -23.61 7.77
C THR A 160 22.20 -24.16 6.37
N ALA A 161 22.68 -25.37 6.07
CA ALA A 161 22.53 -25.96 4.75
C ALA A 161 21.07 -26.20 4.33
N THR A 162 20.17 -26.35 5.30
CA THR A 162 18.74 -26.50 5.10
C THR A 162 17.99 -25.54 6.02
N LEU A 163 16.91 -24.95 5.54
CA LEU A 163 16.05 -24.08 6.32
C LEU A 163 15.01 -24.92 7.08
N PRO A 164 15.11 -25.04 8.43
CA PRO A 164 14.09 -25.76 9.20
C PRO A 164 12.74 -25.07 9.06
N ASN A 165 11.72 -25.82 8.69
CA ASN A 165 10.39 -25.27 8.47
C ASN A 165 9.29 -26.28 8.75
N LYS A 166 8.08 -25.76 8.95
CA LYS A 166 6.82 -26.51 9.00
C LYS A 166 5.82 -25.85 8.06
N MET A 167 5.20 -26.65 7.22
CA MET A 167 4.12 -26.21 6.35
C MET A 167 2.76 -26.54 6.98
N TRP A 168 1.83 -25.58 6.91
CA TRP A 168 0.44 -25.71 7.32
C TRP A 168 -0.45 -25.67 6.09
N GLN A 169 -1.38 -26.60 6.02
CA GLN A 169 -2.37 -26.73 4.95
C GLN A 169 -3.77 -26.89 5.54
N ASP A 170 -4.79 -26.86 4.70
CA ASP A 170 -6.19 -27.04 5.10
C ASP A 170 -6.64 -26.07 6.20
N VAL A 171 -6.20 -24.81 6.12
CA VAL A 171 -6.62 -23.76 7.03
C VAL A 171 -8.06 -23.37 6.70
N GLN A 172 -9.00 -23.83 7.53
CA GLN A 172 -10.43 -23.83 7.20
C GLN A 172 -11.29 -23.21 8.30
N PHE A 173 -12.42 -22.66 7.89
CA PHE A 173 -13.55 -22.36 8.76
C PHE A 173 -14.82 -23.00 8.18
N ASN A 174 -15.54 -23.80 8.99
CA ASN A 174 -16.74 -24.55 8.57
C ASN A 174 -16.51 -25.38 7.29
N ASN A 175 -15.40 -26.11 7.21
CA ASN A 175 -14.99 -26.96 6.08
C ASN A 175 -14.81 -26.20 4.75
N LYS A 176 -14.47 -24.90 4.81
CA LYS A 176 -14.12 -24.09 3.63
C LYS A 176 -12.74 -23.48 3.83
N ASN A 177 -11.89 -23.60 2.82
CA ASN A 177 -10.56 -23.02 2.85
C ASN A 177 -10.64 -21.50 2.97
N LEU A 178 -9.88 -20.94 3.92
CA LEU A 178 -9.69 -19.51 4.03
C LEU A 178 -8.75 -19.06 2.91
N ARG A 179 -9.04 -17.89 2.32
CA ARG A 179 -8.30 -17.35 1.18
C ARG A 179 -7.47 -16.15 1.62
N TYR A 180 -6.30 -15.96 1.01
CA TYR A 180 -5.50 -14.76 1.15
C TYR A 180 -5.23 -14.37 2.60
N LEU A 181 -4.65 -15.28 3.34
CA LEU A 181 -4.25 -15.03 4.73
C LEU A 181 -3.18 -13.95 4.77
N CYS A 182 -3.55 -12.74 5.22
CA CYS A 182 -2.61 -11.63 5.40
C CYS A 182 -1.92 -11.79 6.75
N PRO A 183 -0.60 -12.01 6.81
CA PRO A 183 0.11 -12.13 8.07
C PRO A 183 0.21 -10.76 8.76
N VAL A 184 -0.03 -10.76 10.07
CA VAL A 184 -0.07 -9.56 10.91
C VAL A 184 1.36 -9.21 11.34
N GLN A 185 1.82 -8.00 10.98
CA GLN A 185 3.11 -7.50 11.46
C GLN A 185 3.02 -7.12 12.95
N ASN A 186 4.11 -7.29 13.71
CA ASN A 186 4.20 -6.64 15.01
C ASN A 186 4.46 -5.14 14.83
N GLY A 187 3.76 -4.31 15.59
CA GLY A 187 3.84 -2.87 15.46
C GLY A 187 5.19 -2.31 15.88
N GLU A 188 5.71 -2.72 17.05
CA GLU A 188 7.01 -2.25 17.54
C GLU A 188 8.15 -3.10 16.98
N ILE A 189 8.41 -4.24 17.57
CA ILE A 189 9.42 -5.20 17.14
C ILE A 189 8.79 -6.59 17.07
N PRO A 190 9.33 -7.52 16.28
CA PRO A 190 8.90 -8.91 16.31
C PRO A 190 9.05 -9.50 17.72
N GLU A 191 7.97 -10.01 18.29
CA GLU A 191 7.96 -10.49 19.67
C GLU A 191 7.16 -11.80 19.83
N GLY A 192 7.47 -12.55 20.90
CA GLY A 192 6.75 -13.75 21.29
C GLY A 192 6.92 -14.93 20.34
N ASP A 193 6.07 -15.94 20.50
CA ASP A 193 6.04 -17.17 19.71
C ASP A 193 4.70 -17.43 19.02
N GLU A 194 3.85 -16.39 18.97
CA GLU A 194 2.58 -16.42 18.25
C GLU A 194 2.66 -15.65 16.94
N MET A 195 1.89 -16.10 15.95
CA MET A 195 1.68 -15.38 14.70
C MET A 195 0.21 -15.37 14.34
N HIS A 196 -0.27 -14.19 13.94
CA HIS A 196 -1.66 -13.97 13.56
C HIS A 196 -1.78 -13.72 12.06
N PHE A 197 -2.93 -14.10 11.49
CA PHE A 197 -3.25 -13.86 10.08
C PHE A 197 -4.71 -13.43 9.98
N ILE A 198 -4.99 -12.49 9.10
CA ILE A 198 -6.35 -12.02 8.83
C ILE A 198 -6.77 -12.44 7.44
N SER A 199 -7.97 -12.99 7.33
CA SER A 199 -8.67 -13.20 6.07
C SER A 199 -10.08 -12.64 6.16
N ASN A 200 -10.53 -12.02 5.08
CA ASN A 200 -11.93 -11.62 4.92
C ASN A 200 -12.61 -12.40 3.79
N ARG A 201 -11.99 -13.51 3.36
CA ARG A 201 -12.43 -14.22 2.14
C ARG A 201 -12.95 -15.61 2.43
N ASN A 202 -14.21 -15.77 2.14
CA ASN A 202 -14.89 -17.04 2.09
C ASN A 202 -15.90 -17.03 0.93
N TYR A 203 -15.48 -16.50 -0.23
CA TYR A 203 -16.34 -16.33 -1.39
C TYR A 203 -16.59 -17.63 -2.12
N PRO A 204 -17.79 -17.86 -2.62
CA PRO A 204 -17.97 -18.69 -3.80
C PRO A 204 -17.24 -18.02 -5.00
N PRO A 205 -16.88 -18.79 -6.03
CA PRO A 205 -16.34 -18.23 -7.27
C PRO A 205 -17.26 -17.12 -7.76
N ILE A 206 -16.70 -15.95 -8.01
CA ILE A 206 -17.46 -14.77 -8.39
C ILE A 206 -17.85 -14.93 -9.85
N ASN A 207 -19.15 -14.78 -10.13
CA ASN A 207 -19.59 -14.34 -11.44
C ASN A 207 -19.31 -12.84 -11.48
N ASP A 208 -18.55 -12.32 -12.42
CA ASP A 208 -18.04 -10.93 -12.55
C ASP A 208 -19.10 -9.82 -12.39
N SER A 209 -20.37 -10.18 -12.37
CA SER A 209 -21.50 -9.25 -12.23
C SER A 209 -22.05 -9.09 -10.80
N LEU A 210 -21.51 -9.78 -9.80
CA LEU A 210 -22.07 -9.77 -8.45
C LEU A 210 -21.21 -8.95 -7.49
N VAL A 211 -21.77 -7.85 -7.00
CA VAL A 211 -21.23 -7.08 -5.87
C VAL A 211 -21.60 -7.81 -4.57
N PHE A 212 -20.61 -8.22 -3.80
CA PHE A 212 -20.83 -8.89 -2.52
C PHE A 212 -20.73 -7.91 -1.35
N ASN A 213 -21.71 -7.97 -0.45
CA ASN A 213 -21.56 -7.47 0.90
C ASN A 213 -21.13 -8.63 1.79
N ASN A 214 -20.07 -8.44 2.56
CA ASN A 214 -19.63 -9.42 3.54
C ASN A 214 -19.17 -8.72 4.82
N ASP A 215 -19.40 -9.39 5.95
CA ASP A 215 -19.06 -8.90 7.29
C ASP A 215 -18.18 -9.89 8.08
N SER A 216 -17.78 -10.99 7.46
CA SER A 216 -17.02 -12.07 8.11
C SER A 216 -15.53 -11.82 8.04
N ILE A 217 -14.87 -11.75 9.19
CA ILE A 217 -13.42 -11.66 9.35
C ILE A 217 -12.94 -12.93 10.06
N PHE A 218 -11.87 -13.51 9.59
CA PHE A 218 -11.26 -14.70 10.17
C PHE A 218 -9.89 -14.34 10.72
N LEU A 219 -9.71 -14.55 12.02
CA LEU A 219 -8.41 -14.45 12.70
C LEU A 219 -7.85 -15.86 12.87
N VAL A 220 -6.78 -16.14 12.19
CA VAL A 220 -6.00 -17.38 12.33
C VAL A 220 -4.82 -17.10 13.23
N THR A 221 -4.56 -17.97 14.21
CA THR A 221 -3.43 -17.85 15.13
C THR A 221 -2.64 -19.14 15.17
N ILE A 222 -1.34 -19.06 14.90
CA ILE A 222 -0.38 -20.13 15.16
C ILE A 222 0.36 -19.79 16.46
N LYS A 223 0.40 -20.76 17.39
CA LYS A 223 1.03 -20.64 18.71
C LYS A 223 2.15 -21.65 18.85
N GLY A 224 3.32 -21.15 19.28
CA GLY A 224 4.50 -21.96 19.52
C GLY A 224 5.42 -22.12 18.31
N ASN A 225 6.68 -22.46 18.57
CA ASN A 225 7.75 -22.62 17.58
C ASN A 225 7.74 -24.00 16.95
N ILE A 226 8.35 -24.14 15.76
CA ILE A 226 8.43 -25.42 15.02
C ILE A 226 9.00 -26.57 15.85
N THR A 227 9.84 -26.27 16.85
CA THR A 227 10.44 -27.26 17.75
C THR A 227 9.52 -27.70 18.90
N ASN A 228 8.41 -26.98 19.17
CA ASN A 228 7.57 -27.16 20.36
C ASN A 228 6.13 -27.60 20.01
N ASN A 229 5.93 -28.32 18.92
CA ASN A 229 4.61 -28.77 18.45
C ASN A 229 3.60 -27.62 18.35
N PRO A 230 3.82 -26.65 17.50
CA PRO A 230 2.94 -25.51 17.36
C PRO A 230 1.53 -25.93 16.93
N THR A 231 0.54 -25.14 17.38
CA THR A 231 -0.90 -25.35 17.12
C THR A 231 -1.46 -24.21 16.28
N ILE A 232 -2.57 -24.46 15.61
CA ILE A 232 -3.32 -23.46 14.84
C ILE A 232 -4.76 -23.39 15.34
N ASP A 233 -5.30 -22.18 15.46
CA ASP A 233 -6.68 -21.89 15.81
C ASP A 233 -7.29 -20.87 14.85
N VAL A 234 -8.62 -20.91 14.67
CA VAL A 234 -9.37 -20.01 13.79
C VAL A 234 -10.57 -19.44 14.53
N LYS A 235 -10.62 -18.11 14.68
CA LYS A 235 -11.77 -17.38 15.21
C LYS A 235 -12.50 -16.67 14.08
N HIS A 236 -13.83 -16.68 14.13
CA HIS A 236 -14.71 -15.87 13.28
C HIS A 236 -15.15 -14.63 14.05
N ILE A 237 -15.04 -13.46 13.40
CA ILE A 237 -15.39 -12.16 13.95
C ILE A 237 -16.33 -11.48 12.95
N THR A 238 -17.38 -10.84 13.44
CA THR A 238 -18.32 -10.10 12.59
C THR A 238 -17.96 -8.63 12.58
N SER A 239 -17.76 -8.07 11.39
CA SER A 239 -17.54 -6.65 11.20
C SER A 239 -18.84 -5.86 11.41
N PRO A 240 -18.81 -4.71 12.11
CA PRO A 240 -19.97 -3.84 12.28
C PRO A 240 -20.42 -3.14 10.99
N ILE A 241 -19.52 -3.08 10.01
CA ILE A 241 -19.77 -2.50 8.68
C ILE A 241 -19.40 -3.55 7.64
N PRO A 242 -20.28 -3.86 6.67
CA PRO A 242 -19.91 -4.78 5.59
C PRO A 242 -18.82 -4.17 4.70
N TYR A 243 -17.90 -4.99 4.25
CA TYR A 243 -16.98 -4.67 3.15
C TYR A 243 -17.56 -5.19 1.84
N ILE A 244 -17.25 -4.49 0.75
CA ILE A 244 -17.85 -4.74 -0.57
C ILE A 244 -16.70 -4.86 -1.58
N THR A 245 -16.83 -5.73 -2.59
CA THR A 245 -15.87 -5.79 -3.69
C THR A 245 -15.74 -4.41 -4.32
N PRO A 246 -14.53 -3.84 -4.40
CA PRO A 246 -14.32 -2.53 -5.00
C PRO A 246 -14.60 -2.58 -6.51
N PRO A 247 -15.11 -1.51 -7.13
CA PRO A 247 -15.10 -1.35 -8.58
C PRO A 247 -13.70 -0.99 -9.06
N ASP A 248 -13.44 -1.09 -10.36
CA ASP A 248 -12.26 -0.51 -10.97
C ASP A 248 -12.19 0.99 -10.72
N ALA A 249 -10.98 1.54 -10.65
CA ALA A 249 -10.74 2.95 -10.37
C ALA A 249 -10.49 3.72 -11.66
N ALA A 250 -11.18 4.84 -11.82
CA ALA A 250 -11.22 5.61 -13.06
C ALA A 250 -9.85 6.24 -13.42
N GLN A 251 -9.57 6.30 -14.71
CA GLN A 251 -8.51 7.11 -15.31
C GLN A 251 -9.06 8.08 -16.36
N SER A 252 -8.34 9.18 -16.60
CA SER A 252 -8.68 10.11 -17.65
C SER A 252 -8.38 9.54 -19.04
N ASN A 253 -9.40 9.36 -19.87
CA ASN A 253 -9.33 9.00 -21.30
C ASN A 253 -8.63 7.67 -21.64
N THR A 254 -8.59 6.72 -20.75
CA THR A 254 -8.03 5.38 -20.98
C THR A 254 -8.74 4.35 -20.09
N GLN A 255 -8.25 3.10 -20.08
CA GLN A 255 -8.80 2.01 -19.27
C GLN A 255 -8.66 2.31 -17.76
N ASP A 256 -9.68 1.92 -17.00
CA ASP A 256 -9.68 2.02 -15.55
C ASP A 256 -8.64 1.08 -14.92
N PHE A 257 -8.23 1.38 -13.70
CA PHE A 257 -7.35 0.51 -12.92
C PHE A 257 -8.14 -0.59 -12.19
N ASP A 258 -7.73 -1.84 -12.39
CA ASP A 258 -8.19 -2.97 -11.58
C ASP A 258 -7.84 -2.75 -10.10
N THR A 259 -8.82 -2.75 -9.23
CA THR A 259 -8.69 -2.61 -7.77
C THR A 259 -8.72 -3.95 -7.04
N ASN A 260 -8.72 -5.06 -7.79
CA ASN A 260 -8.73 -6.43 -7.28
C ASN A 260 -10.04 -6.77 -6.53
N ASP A 261 -10.01 -7.64 -5.58
CA ASP A 261 -11.15 -8.35 -5.00
C ASP A 261 -11.51 -7.96 -3.56
N GLY A 262 -10.89 -6.93 -3.00
CA GLY A 262 -11.17 -6.46 -1.64
C GLY A 262 -10.58 -7.35 -0.53
N ARG A 263 -9.54 -8.15 -0.83
CA ARG A 263 -8.80 -8.92 0.19
C ARG A 263 -8.09 -8.01 1.20
N VAL A 264 -7.76 -8.54 2.37
CA VAL A 264 -6.89 -7.84 3.33
C VAL A 264 -5.49 -7.74 2.75
N LEU A 265 -4.94 -6.52 2.71
CA LEU A 265 -3.67 -6.20 2.04
C LEU A 265 -2.56 -5.84 3.03
N GLY A 266 -2.90 -5.45 4.25
CA GLY A 266 -1.97 -5.15 5.32
C GLY A 266 -2.62 -5.31 6.68
N ALA A 267 -1.84 -5.75 7.67
CA ALA A 267 -2.27 -5.89 9.05
C ALA A 267 -1.12 -5.66 10.02
N VAL A 268 -1.41 -5.03 11.16
CA VAL A 268 -0.45 -4.76 12.22
C VAL A 268 -1.08 -5.02 13.59
N ARG A 269 -0.32 -5.65 14.49
CA ARG A 269 -0.65 -5.82 15.90
C ARG A 269 0.03 -4.73 16.72
N ILE A 270 -0.75 -4.06 17.55
CA ILE A 270 -0.26 -3.07 18.53
C ILE A 270 -0.92 -3.44 19.85
N ASP A 271 -0.12 -3.84 20.82
CA ASP A 271 -0.62 -4.38 22.10
C ASP A 271 -1.68 -5.48 21.90
N ASN A 272 -2.90 -5.27 22.37
CA ASN A 272 -4.02 -6.19 22.25
C ASN A 272 -5.02 -5.84 21.14
N THR A 273 -4.61 -5.03 20.17
CA THR A 273 -5.42 -4.65 19.00
C THR A 273 -4.73 -5.05 17.70
N ILE A 274 -5.46 -5.67 16.78
CA ILE A 274 -5.01 -5.89 15.41
C ILE A 274 -5.75 -4.91 14.51
N GLN A 275 -5.00 -4.09 13.78
CA GLN A 275 -5.51 -3.20 12.74
C GLN A 275 -5.20 -3.77 11.37
N PHE A 276 -6.14 -3.68 10.43
CA PHE A 276 -5.95 -4.18 9.07
C PHE A 276 -6.68 -3.32 8.04
N VAL A 277 -6.22 -3.38 6.79
CA VAL A 277 -6.79 -2.62 5.69
C VAL A 277 -7.09 -3.49 4.48
N ALA A 278 -8.15 -3.12 3.75
CA ALA A 278 -8.57 -3.75 2.51
C ALA A 278 -9.11 -2.68 1.54
N SER A 279 -9.11 -2.97 0.25
CA SER A 279 -9.92 -2.18 -0.69
C SER A 279 -11.39 -2.52 -0.51
N SER A 280 -12.28 -1.54 -0.66
CA SER A 280 -13.72 -1.71 -0.56
C SER A 280 -14.43 -0.73 -1.49
N ARG A 281 -15.75 -0.63 -1.39
CA ARG A 281 -16.60 0.29 -2.16
C ARG A 281 -17.41 1.17 -1.23
N ASP A 282 -17.48 2.45 -1.53
CA ASP A 282 -18.45 3.35 -0.92
C ASP A 282 -19.84 3.18 -1.57
N ASN A 283 -20.83 2.86 -0.76
CA ASN A 283 -22.22 2.71 -1.25
C ASN A 283 -22.84 4.03 -1.73
N THR A 284 -22.31 5.17 -1.32
CA THR A 284 -22.87 6.48 -1.65
C THR A 284 -22.33 7.00 -2.98
N SER A 285 -21.01 7.01 -3.16
CA SER A 285 -20.35 7.48 -4.38
C SER A 285 -20.21 6.37 -5.42
N GLY A 286 -20.17 5.12 -4.99
CA GLY A 286 -19.84 3.97 -5.84
C GLY A 286 -18.34 3.79 -6.07
N TYR A 287 -17.47 4.66 -5.52
CA TYR A 287 -16.03 4.65 -5.73
C TYR A 287 -15.30 3.57 -4.93
N PRO A 288 -14.14 3.10 -5.41
CA PRO A 288 -13.26 2.29 -4.59
C PRO A 288 -12.63 3.14 -3.47
N ILE A 289 -12.58 2.57 -2.28
CA ILE A 289 -12.18 3.21 -1.03
C ILE A 289 -11.34 2.25 -0.18
N VAL A 290 -10.82 2.74 0.94
CA VAL A 290 -10.12 1.90 1.92
C VAL A 290 -11.04 1.55 3.10
N PHE A 291 -11.13 0.27 3.39
CA PHE A 291 -11.71 -0.26 4.62
C PHE A 291 -10.60 -0.43 5.65
N HIS A 292 -10.79 0.15 6.84
CA HIS A 292 -9.89 0.01 7.98
C HIS A 292 -10.62 -0.70 9.13
N GLY A 293 -10.20 -1.91 9.46
CA GLY A 293 -10.75 -2.72 10.55
C GLY A 293 -9.82 -2.77 11.75
N LEU A 294 -10.38 -2.75 12.95
CA LEU A 294 -9.68 -2.86 14.22
C LEU A 294 -10.33 -3.96 15.06
N ILE A 295 -9.57 -4.99 15.40
CA ILE A 295 -10.00 -6.08 16.27
C ILE A 295 -9.39 -5.81 17.64
N ASP A 296 -10.23 -5.40 18.57
CA ASP A 296 -9.84 -5.12 19.95
C ASP A 296 -9.95 -6.41 20.79
N ASP A 297 -9.04 -6.55 21.75
CA ASP A 297 -8.99 -7.73 22.64
C ASP A 297 -8.96 -9.06 21.86
N PHE A 298 -8.16 -9.13 20.82
CA PHE A 298 -8.14 -10.26 19.87
C PHE A 298 -7.83 -11.62 20.54
N ASP A 299 -7.15 -11.63 21.69
CA ASP A 299 -6.85 -12.83 22.48
C ASP A 299 -8.08 -13.38 23.21
N ASN A 300 -9.07 -12.55 23.51
CA ASN A 300 -10.29 -12.97 24.20
C ASN A 300 -11.07 -14.01 23.39
N SER A 301 -11.91 -14.78 24.06
CA SER A 301 -12.81 -15.75 23.42
C SER A 301 -13.84 -15.07 22.48
N THR A 302 -14.16 -13.81 22.74
CA THR A 302 -15.11 -12.99 21.98
C THR A 302 -14.50 -11.60 21.77
N PRO A 303 -13.56 -11.45 20.81
CA PRO A 303 -12.99 -10.14 20.48
C PRO A 303 -14.08 -9.22 19.93
N THR A 304 -13.89 -7.92 20.12
CA THR A 304 -14.74 -6.89 19.52
C THR A 304 -14.09 -6.29 18.30
N MET A 305 -14.90 -5.72 17.39
CA MET A 305 -14.39 -5.11 16.18
C MET A 305 -14.99 -3.73 15.96
N ARG A 306 -14.14 -2.78 15.59
CA ARG A 306 -14.49 -1.47 15.02
C ARG A 306 -14.09 -1.46 13.56
N ALA A 307 -14.76 -0.65 12.74
CA ALA A 307 -14.40 -0.50 11.34
C ALA A 307 -14.74 0.90 10.83
N HIS A 308 -13.93 1.40 9.91
CA HIS A 308 -14.06 2.71 9.29
C HIS A 308 -13.92 2.60 7.77
N LEU A 309 -14.58 3.51 7.05
CA LEU A 309 -14.41 3.68 5.61
C LEU A 309 -13.64 4.98 5.37
N ILE A 310 -12.47 4.89 4.80
CA ILE A 310 -11.67 6.04 4.38
C ILE A 310 -12.08 6.40 2.97
N THR A 311 -12.75 7.53 2.84
CA THR A 311 -13.30 8.04 1.59
C THR A 311 -12.68 9.38 1.22
N HIS A 312 -12.71 9.72 -0.07
CA HIS A 312 -12.34 11.04 -0.54
C HIS A 312 -13.35 11.52 -1.59
N PRO A 313 -13.74 12.80 -1.60
CA PRO A 313 -14.79 13.26 -2.53
C PRO A 313 -14.41 13.21 -4.01
N TYR A 314 -13.14 13.08 -4.34
CA TYR A 314 -12.61 13.15 -5.71
C TYR A 314 -11.56 12.09 -6.05
N LEU A 315 -11.04 11.37 -5.06
CA LEU A 315 -10.03 10.34 -5.30
C LEU A 315 -10.67 8.97 -5.13
N GLU A 316 -10.32 8.09 -6.00
CA GLU A 316 -10.58 6.68 -5.96
C GLU A 316 -9.34 5.98 -5.42
N LEU A 317 -9.51 5.16 -4.37
CA LEU A 317 -8.43 4.64 -3.54
C LEU A 317 -8.31 3.14 -3.70
N GLY A 318 -7.08 2.63 -3.82
CA GLY A 318 -6.86 1.19 -3.95
C GLY A 318 -5.54 0.72 -3.37
N TYR A 319 -5.44 -0.58 -3.14
CA TYR A 319 -4.25 -1.29 -2.64
C TYR A 319 -3.66 -0.67 -1.38
N PRO A 320 -4.45 -0.56 -0.28
CA PRO A 320 -3.94 -0.01 0.96
C PRO A 320 -2.94 -0.95 1.65
N ASN A 321 -2.04 -0.36 2.42
CA ASN A 321 -1.22 -1.05 3.41
C ASN A 321 -1.03 -0.12 4.62
N LEU A 322 -0.61 -0.64 5.77
CA LEU A 322 -0.46 0.16 6.97
C LEU A 322 0.79 -0.20 7.77
N VAL A 323 1.23 0.74 8.58
CA VAL A 323 2.34 0.56 9.50
C VAL A 323 2.11 1.33 10.80
N TYR A 324 2.51 0.74 11.93
CA TYR A 324 2.56 1.42 13.21
C TYR A 324 3.66 2.49 13.21
N VAL A 325 3.36 3.66 13.77
CA VAL A 325 4.33 4.77 13.75
C VAL A 325 5.19 4.88 15.00
N GLY A 326 4.79 4.28 16.12
CA GLY A 326 5.61 4.18 17.33
C GLY A 326 5.95 5.53 17.95
N SER A 327 5.04 6.52 17.87
CA SER A 327 5.33 7.87 18.37
C SER A 327 5.27 7.99 19.90
N SER A 328 4.52 7.10 20.57
CA SER A 328 4.41 7.02 22.02
C SER A 328 4.05 5.60 22.45
N SER A 329 4.55 5.16 23.61
CA SER A 329 4.21 3.85 24.17
C SER A 329 2.70 3.73 24.43
N GLY A 330 2.09 2.65 23.96
CA GLY A 330 0.66 2.36 24.08
C GLY A 330 -0.25 3.09 23.10
N SER A 331 0.31 3.92 22.21
CA SER A 331 -0.45 4.55 21.12
C SER A 331 -0.86 3.51 20.08
N GLN A 332 -2.11 3.61 19.58
CA GLN A 332 -2.64 2.77 18.49
C GLN A 332 -2.49 3.44 17.12
N ASP A 333 -1.53 4.35 16.99
CA ASP A 333 -1.37 5.22 15.82
C ASP A 333 -0.74 4.47 14.63
N VAL A 334 -1.37 4.58 13.47
CA VAL A 334 -0.86 4.01 12.22
C VAL A 334 -0.87 5.03 11.09
N VAL A 335 0.01 4.85 10.13
CA VAL A 335 -0.09 5.47 8.81
C VAL A 335 -0.59 4.41 7.83
N ILE A 336 -1.63 4.76 7.10
CA ILE A 336 -2.22 3.96 6.04
C ILE A 336 -1.82 4.59 4.71
N GLY A 337 -1.10 3.84 3.88
CA GLY A 337 -0.72 4.25 2.52
C GLY A 337 -1.62 3.55 1.49
N PHE A 338 -1.89 4.20 0.37
CA PHE A 338 -2.70 3.66 -0.71
C PHE A 338 -2.42 4.37 -2.04
N ASN A 339 -2.66 3.67 -3.15
CA ASN A 339 -2.69 4.29 -4.46
C ASN A 339 -3.96 5.10 -4.65
N HIS A 340 -3.89 6.15 -5.46
CA HIS A 340 -5.03 6.98 -5.81
C HIS A 340 -5.07 7.31 -7.31
N THR A 341 -6.26 7.52 -7.83
CA THR A 341 -6.53 8.04 -9.18
C THR A 341 -7.91 8.71 -9.22
N ALA A 342 -8.31 9.27 -10.33
CA ALA A 342 -9.67 9.67 -10.67
C ALA A 342 -9.75 10.07 -12.15
N ASP A 343 -10.93 10.31 -12.68
CA ASP A 343 -11.12 10.88 -14.03
C ASP A 343 -10.30 12.15 -14.30
N THR A 344 -10.00 12.91 -13.24
CA THR A 344 -9.32 14.20 -13.31
C THR A 344 -7.99 14.23 -12.56
N VAL A 345 -7.56 13.10 -12.00
CA VAL A 345 -6.33 12.97 -11.21
C VAL A 345 -5.54 11.79 -11.71
N PHE A 346 -4.32 12.02 -12.18
CA PHE A 346 -3.43 10.96 -12.63
C PHE A 346 -2.95 10.09 -11.47
N SER A 347 -2.76 8.81 -11.75
CA SER A 347 -2.44 7.81 -10.76
C SER A 347 -1.14 8.12 -10.02
N GLY A 348 -1.23 8.17 -8.71
CA GLY A 348 -0.16 8.36 -7.76
C GLY A 348 -0.42 7.64 -6.46
N HIS A 349 0.22 8.08 -5.36
CA HIS A 349 -0.04 7.50 -4.06
C HIS A 349 -0.15 8.54 -2.94
N SER A 350 -0.86 8.17 -1.91
CA SER A 350 -1.19 9.01 -0.76
C SER A 350 -1.03 8.23 0.54
N VAL A 351 -1.01 8.98 1.64
CA VAL A 351 -1.05 8.45 2.99
C VAL A 351 -2.08 9.20 3.83
N ILE A 352 -2.58 8.55 4.87
CA ILE A 352 -3.42 9.13 5.91
C ILE A 352 -2.95 8.61 7.27
N TYR A 353 -2.98 9.47 8.27
CA TYR A 353 -2.64 9.09 9.63
C TYR A 353 -3.93 8.80 10.41
N TYR A 354 -3.96 7.68 11.13
CA TYR A 354 -4.97 7.36 12.11
C TYR A 354 -4.41 7.57 13.52
N ASN A 355 -5.13 8.33 14.32
CA ASN A 355 -4.81 8.54 15.73
C ASN A 355 -5.70 7.64 16.59
N GLY A 356 -5.08 6.69 17.26
CA GLY A 356 -5.77 5.70 18.07
C GLY A 356 -6.45 6.27 19.33
N ASP A 357 -5.91 7.35 19.90
CA ASP A 357 -6.47 7.97 21.11
C ASP A 357 -7.80 8.70 20.83
N THR A 358 -7.91 9.26 19.63
CA THR A 358 -9.11 10.04 19.22
C THR A 358 -10.05 9.26 18.32
N ASP A 359 -9.66 8.05 17.89
CA ASP A 359 -10.35 7.24 16.86
C ASP A 359 -10.62 8.05 15.58
N GLY A 360 -9.64 8.84 15.16
CA GLY A 360 -9.80 9.86 14.10
C GLY A 360 -8.65 9.85 13.09
N TYR A 361 -8.89 10.51 11.95
CA TYR A 361 -7.95 10.58 10.85
C TYR A 361 -7.49 12.02 10.57
N SER A 362 -6.26 12.14 10.09
CA SER A 362 -5.77 13.36 9.45
C SER A 362 -6.46 13.59 8.10
N ASP A 363 -6.14 14.69 7.44
CA ASP A 363 -6.38 14.82 6.01
C ASP A 363 -5.50 13.84 5.22
N ILE A 364 -5.97 13.45 4.01
CA ILE A 364 -5.16 12.65 3.08
C ILE A 364 -4.02 13.52 2.53
N VAL A 365 -2.79 13.03 2.67
CA VAL A 365 -1.59 13.66 2.14
C VAL A 365 -1.17 12.96 0.85
N GLN A 366 -1.20 13.69 -0.26
CA GLN A 366 -0.67 13.17 -1.53
C GLN A 366 0.85 13.17 -1.49
N VAL A 367 1.45 11.98 -1.46
CA VAL A 367 2.91 11.78 -1.41
C VAL A 367 3.52 11.97 -2.78
N LYS A 368 2.92 11.34 -3.80
CA LYS A 368 3.36 11.47 -5.20
C LYS A 368 2.17 11.65 -6.12
N ARG A 369 2.27 12.62 -7.00
CA ARG A 369 1.26 12.86 -8.04
C ARG A 369 1.71 12.24 -9.35
N GLY A 370 0.78 11.59 -10.05
CA GLY A 370 1.00 11.15 -11.41
C GLY A 370 1.11 12.30 -12.40
N LEU A 371 1.65 12.02 -13.56
CA LEU A 371 1.94 13.00 -14.62
C LEU A 371 1.09 12.78 -15.88
N ASN A 372 0.51 11.60 -16.07
CA ASN A 372 -0.34 11.26 -17.21
C ASN A 372 -1.19 10.02 -16.88
N SER A 373 -2.16 9.69 -17.71
CA SER A 373 -2.82 8.38 -17.68
C SER A 373 -1.84 7.27 -18.07
N VAL A 374 -2.10 6.06 -17.61
CA VAL A 374 -1.29 4.87 -17.96
C VAL A 374 -2.05 4.03 -18.98
N ASP A 375 -1.35 3.58 -20.02
CA ASP A 375 -1.85 2.70 -21.06
C ASP A 375 -0.73 1.75 -21.51
N MET A 376 -0.51 0.69 -20.74
CA MET A 376 0.61 -0.25 -20.94
C MET A 376 0.14 -1.63 -21.33
N LEU A 377 -0.99 -2.09 -20.79
CA LEU A 377 -1.42 -3.48 -20.93
C LEU A 377 -2.28 -3.74 -22.15
N GLY A 378 -2.87 -2.70 -22.74
CA GLY A 378 -3.71 -2.81 -23.93
C GLY A 378 -4.94 -3.72 -23.74
N GLY A 379 -5.33 -3.99 -22.49
CA GLY A 379 -6.46 -4.82 -22.09
C GLY A 379 -7.73 -4.01 -21.81
N ALA A 380 -8.66 -4.60 -21.07
CA ALA A 380 -9.87 -3.92 -20.61
C ALA A 380 -9.59 -3.01 -19.40
N THR A 381 -8.56 -3.33 -18.62
CA THR A 381 -8.13 -2.59 -17.43
C THR A 381 -6.62 -2.46 -17.39
N GLU A 382 -6.13 -1.42 -16.73
CA GLU A 382 -4.76 -1.26 -16.30
C GLU A 382 -4.56 -1.82 -14.88
N ARG A 383 -3.29 -1.97 -14.44
CA ARG A 383 -2.99 -2.48 -13.10
C ARG A 383 -2.02 -1.55 -12.36
N TRP A 384 -2.32 -1.29 -11.08
CA TRP A 384 -1.36 -0.69 -10.15
C TRP A 384 -0.25 -1.66 -9.70
N GLY A 385 -0.46 -2.96 -9.86
CA GLY A 385 0.22 -4.05 -9.17
C GLY A 385 -0.62 -4.50 -7.98
N ASP A 386 -0.13 -5.47 -7.21
CA ASP A 386 -0.91 -6.11 -6.14
C ASP A 386 -0.51 -5.62 -4.74
N TYR A 387 0.48 -4.70 -4.62
CA TYR A 387 1.05 -4.33 -3.33
C TYR A 387 1.38 -2.84 -3.22
N TYR A 388 1.34 -2.35 -1.98
CA TYR A 388 1.85 -1.06 -1.55
C TYR A 388 2.95 -1.29 -0.51
N GLY A 389 4.18 -0.87 -0.83
CA GLY A 389 5.30 -0.98 0.10
C GLY A 389 5.25 0.10 1.17
N ILE A 390 5.28 -0.28 2.44
CA ILE A 390 5.36 0.63 3.58
C ILE A 390 6.08 -0.04 4.74
N GLN A 391 7.05 0.67 5.35
CA GLN A 391 7.72 0.23 6.57
C GLN A 391 8.18 1.41 7.41
N ARG A 392 8.07 1.28 8.74
CA ARG A 392 8.65 2.24 9.68
C ARG A 392 10.18 2.06 9.76
N LYS A 393 10.88 3.13 10.13
CA LYS A 393 12.26 3.03 10.63
C LYS A 393 12.21 2.74 12.12
N TYR A 394 12.68 1.57 12.55
CA TYR A 394 12.42 1.09 13.91
C TYR A 394 13.11 1.92 15.00
N ASN A 395 14.34 2.40 14.75
CA ASN A 395 15.08 3.24 15.67
C ASN A 395 14.74 4.75 15.60
N GLU A 396 13.82 5.15 14.71
CA GLU A 396 13.34 6.53 14.58
C GLU A 396 11.79 6.56 14.62
N PRO A 397 11.17 6.51 15.82
CA PRO A 397 9.72 6.57 15.96
C PRO A 397 9.13 7.77 15.24
N GLY A 398 8.01 7.55 14.54
CA GLY A 398 7.36 8.57 13.72
C GLY A 398 7.95 8.75 12.31
N LYS A 399 8.98 8.01 11.94
CA LYS A 399 9.54 7.98 10.58
C LYS A 399 9.20 6.66 9.88
N LEU A 400 8.77 6.75 8.64
CA LEU A 400 8.46 5.61 7.79
C LEU A 400 8.82 5.90 6.33
N PHE A 401 8.88 4.85 5.54
CA PHE A 401 9.13 4.91 4.10
C PHE A 401 8.02 4.20 3.34
N THR A 402 7.69 4.76 2.17
CA THR A 402 6.76 4.16 1.23
C THR A 402 7.47 3.84 -0.08
N ALA A 403 7.08 2.74 -0.75
CA ALA A 403 7.42 2.47 -2.14
C ALA A 403 6.13 2.16 -2.88
N ALA A 404 5.75 3.02 -3.81
CA ALA A 404 4.45 2.93 -4.43
C ALA A 404 4.45 3.41 -5.88
N TYR A 405 3.38 3.02 -6.57
CA TYR A 405 3.13 3.30 -7.97
C TYR A 405 2.84 4.78 -8.22
N TRP A 406 3.36 5.29 -9.35
CA TRP A 406 2.94 6.57 -9.91
C TRP A 406 3.10 6.59 -11.42
N SER A 407 2.28 7.37 -12.11
CA SER A 407 2.27 7.46 -13.56
C SER A 407 3.25 8.50 -14.10
N LEU A 408 3.85 8.21 -15.25
CA LEU A 408 4.84 9.03 -15.94
C LEU A 408 4.23 9.78 -17.14
N LEU A 409 4.92 10.81 -17.66
CA LEU A 409 4.48 11.60 -18.81
C LEU A 409 4.25 10.80 -20.10
N ASN A 410 4.97 9.71 -20.28
CA ASN A 410 4.91 8.86 -21.48
C ASN A 410 3.87 7.73 -21.41
N GLN A 411 2.82 7.88 -20.61
CA GLN A 411 1.77 6.88 -20.36
C GLN A 411 2.29 5.57 -19.73
N ASN A 412 3.45 5.62 -19.15
CA ASN A 412 4.11 4.53 -18.45
C ASN A 412 3.98 4.72 -16.93
N ASN A 413 4.50 3.81 -16.16
CA ASN A 413 4.55 3.90 -14.69
C ASN A 413 5.97 3.76 -14.15
N SER A 414 6.12 4.10 -12.88
CA SER A 414 7.33 3.89 -12.10
C SER A 414 6.96 3.65 -10.63
N ILE A 415 7.96 3.31 -9.83
CA ILE A 415 7.87 3.25 -8.38
C ILE A 415 8.68 4.42 -7.83
N SER A 416 8.14 5.14 -6.87
CA SER A 416 8.89 6.08 -6.06
C SER A 416 8.98 5.55 -4.63
N PHE A 417 10.10 5.77 -3.97
CA PHE A 417 10.22 5.61 -2.52
C PHE A 417 10.34 6.99 -1.88
N GLU A 418 9.59 7.22 -0.81
CA GLU A 418 9.50 8.52 -0.16
C GLU A 418 9.55 8.36 1.37
N GLU A 419 10.27 9.26 2.04
CA GLU A 419 10.28 9.36 3.49
C GLU A 419 9.05 10.13 3.99
N ILE A 420 8.36 9.60 4.97
CA ILE A 420 7.21 10.23 5.63
C ILE A 420 7.52 10.37 7.12
N THR A 421 7.21 11.50 7.69
CA THR A 421 7.30 11.72 9.14
C THR A 421 5.95 12.09 9.71
N THR A 422 5.68 11.70 10.96
CA THR A 422 4.42 12.05 11.63
C THR A 422 4.23 13.55 11.79
N LYS A 423 5.30 14.34 11.73
CA LYS A 423 5.27 15.81 11.70
C LYS A 423 4.61 16.38 10.43
N ASN A 424 4.48 15.57 9.38
CA ASN A 424 3.83 15.98 8.13
C ASN A 424 2.30 15.99 8.25
N PHE A 425 1.74 15.43 9.32
CA PHE A 425 0.30 15.38 9.57
C PHE A 425 -0.07 16.47 10.56
N GLU A 426 -0.83 17.47 10.10
CA GLU A 426 -1.43 18.47 10.98
C GLU A 426 -2.64 17.84 11.68
N PHE A 427 -2.51 17.59 13.00
CA PHE A 427 -3.68 17.30 13.84
C PHE A 427 -4.31 18.63 14.28
N THR A 428 -5.47 18.90 13.76
CA THR A 428 -6.31 19.93 14.36
C THR A 428 -6.89 19.33 15.64
N SER A 429 -6.35 19.76 16.80
CA SER A 429 -6.94 19.45 18.10
C SER A 429 -8.41 19.87 18.13
N THR A 430 -9.23 19.13 18.88
CA THR A 430 -10.69 19.21 19.00
C THR A 430 -11.24 20.53 19.58
N GLU A 431 -10.53 21.65 19.48
CA GLU A 431 -11.09 22.97 19.74
C GLU A 431 -11.32 23.69 18.41
N ASN A 432 -12.60 23.68 17.99
CA ASN A 432 -13.13 24.40 16.84
C ASN A 432 -12.35 24.15 15.55
N ILE A 433 -12.77 23.13 14.81
CA ILE A 433 -12.43 22.96 13.39
C ILE A 433 -12.85 24.24 12.66
N LYS A 434 -11.99 25.24 12.63
CA LYS A 434 -11.91 26.10 11.48
C LYS A 434 -11.30 25.25 10.38
N ILE A 435 -12.17 24.55 9.65
CA ILE A 435 -11.82 23.94 8.37
C ILE A 435 -11.00 25.00 7.66
N LYS A 436 -9.73 24.71 7.35
CA LYS A 436 -8.95 25.49 6.40
C LYS A 436 -9.61 25.28 5.03
N GLU A 437 -10.47 26.19 4.69
CA GLU A 437 -11.69 26.06 3.92
C GLU A 437 -11.53 26.25 2.44
N VAL A 438 -10.36 26.05 1.87
CA VAL A 438 -10.27 26.04 0.41
C VAL A 438 -9.25 25.04 -0.05
N GLN A 439 -9.70 23.84 -0.31
CA GLN A 439 -9.00 22.93 -1.22
C GLN A 439 -9.34 23.39 -2.63
N GLY A 440 -8.34 23.63 -3.46
CA GLY A 440 -8.50 23.96 -4.87
C GLY A 440 -7.53 23.18 -5.72
N TYR A 441 -7.96 22.78 -6.92
CA TYR A 441 -7.16 22.02 -7.88
C TYR A 441 -7.13 22.74 -9.22
N LEU A 442 -5.95 22.79 -9.84
CA LEU A 442 -5.71 23.34 -11.16
C LEU A 442 -5.33 22.23 -12.14
N PHE A 443 -6.08 22.12 -13.22
CA PHE A 443 -5.84 21.11 -14.24
C PHE A 443 -6.14 21.64 -15.65
N PRO A 444 -5.28 21.34 -16.65
CA PRO A 444 -3.97 20.71 -16.53
C PRO A 444 -2.93 21.63 -15.86
N ASN A 445 -1.98 21.04 -15.10
CA ASN A 445 -0.86 21.77 -14.50
C ASN A 445 0.39 20.87 -14.47
N PRO A 446 1.43 21.13 -15.30
CA PRO A 446 1.57 22.26 -16.27
C PRO A 446 0.49 22.28 -17.36
N THR A 447 0.28 23.44 -17.97
CA THR A 447 -0.79 23.63 -19.00
C THR A 447 -0.58 22.81 -20.27
N GLY A 448 0.66 22.42 -20.58
CA GLY A 448 1.00 21.70 -21.80
C GLY A 448 0.52 22.46 -23.06
N SER A 449 -0.12 21.75 -23.98
CA SER A 449 -0.74 22.33 -25.17
C SER A 449 -2.18 22.83 -24.94
N SER A 450 -2.70 22.72 -23.72
CA SER A 450 -4.07 23.14 -23.42
C SER A 450 -4.17 24.65 -23.30
N PRO A 451 -5.04 25.31 -24.05
CA PRO A 451 -5.25 26.76 -23.91
C PRO A 451 -6.11 27.12 -22.69
N PHE A 452 -6.57 26.13 -21.93
CA PHE A 452 -7.44 26.34 -20.77
C PHE A 452 -6.96 25.58 -19.57
N VAL A 453 -7.13 26.20 -18.38
CA VAL A 453 -6.97 25.58 -17.07
C VAL A 453 -8.30 25.59 -16.35
N SER A 454 -8.70 24.48 -15.77
CA SER A 454 -9.83 24.36 -14.85
C SER A 454 -9.34 24.51 -13.42
N PHE A 455 -10.00 25.33 -12.64
CA PHE A 455 -9.77 25.51 -11.23
C PHE A 455 -11.02 25.08 -10.46
N GLU A 456 -10.93 24.04 -9.69
CA GLU A 456 -11.99 23.57 -8.80
C GLU A 456 -11.64 23.93 -7.36
N PHE A 457 -12.61 24.44 -6.60
CA PHE A 457 -12.43 24.81 -5.21
C PHE A 457 -13.72 24.69 -4.41
N LYS A 458 -13.58 24.48 -3.09
CA LYS A 458 -14.70 24.40 -2.16
C LYS A 458 -14.98 25.77 -1.54
N SER A 459 -16.23 26.20 -1.54
CA SER A 459 -16.68 27.42 -0.86
C SER A 459 -17.70 27.10 0.22
N LEU A 460 -17.76 27.92 1.26
CA LEU A 460 -18.78 27.86 2.32
C LEU A 460 -20.04 28.67 2.01
N GLY A 461 -20.07 29.38 0.92
CA GLY A 461 -21.12 30.30 0.57
C GLY A 461 -20.76 31.72 1.05
N GLU A 462 -19.88 32.41 0.33
CA GLU A 462 -19.32 33.71 0.72
C GLU A 462 -18.89 34.54 -0.48
N GLN A 463 -18.72 35.86 -0.26
CA GLN A 463 -18.12 36.72 -1.26
C GLN A 463 -16.67 36.33 -1.48
N THR A 464 -16.29 36.06 -2.71
CA THR A 464 -14.99 35.52 -3.07
C THR A 464 -14.43 36.24 -4.30
N GLU A 465 -13.17 36.63 -4.22
CA GLU A 465 -12.38 37.13 -5.35
C GLU A 465 -11.34 36.10 -5.74
N ILE A 466 -11.26 35.78 -7.04
CA ILE A 466 -10.29 34.82 -7.60
C ILE A 466 -9.55 35.51 -8.74
N SER A 467 -8.24 35.41 -8.72
CA SER A 467 -7.35 36.02 -9.73
C SER A 467 -6.15 35.14 -10.03
N VAL A 468 -5.62 35.26 -11.26
CA VAL A 468 -4.28 34.80 -11.62
C VAL A 468 -3.29 35.90 -11.33
N ILE A 469 -2.23 35.57 -10.58
CA ILE A 469 -1.10 36.46 -10.29
C ILE A 469 0.21 35.87 -10.79
N ASP A 470 1.19 36.72 -11.08
CA ASP A 470 2.56 36.32 -11.38
C ASP A 470 3.39 36.10 -10.10
N ILE A 471 4.67 35.75 -10.27
CA ILE A 471 5.60 35.50 -9.16
C ILE A 471 5.88 36.76 -8.30
N THR A 472 5.54 37.95 -8.78
CA THR A 472 5.70 39.22 -8.05
C THR A 472 4.45 39.58 -7.25
N GLY A 473 3.36 38.81 -7.38
CA GLY A 473 2.06 39.09 -6.77
C GLY A 473 1.18 40.05 -7.58
N LYS A 474 1.60 40.43 -8.79
CA LYS A 474 0.81 41.28 -9.68
C LYS A 474 -0.35 40.49 -10.27
N VAL A 475 -1.58 41.03 -10.18
CA VAL A 475 -2.75 40.46 -10.84
C VAL A 475 -2.59 40.56 -12.35
N ILE A 476 -2.59 39.43 -13.02
CA ILE A 476 -2.50 39.29 -14.49
C ILE A 476 -3.91 39.14 -15.09
N GLN A 477 -4.76 38.33 -14.43
CA GLN A 477 -6.11 38.06 -14.91
C GLN A 477 -7.07 37.90 -13.73
N PRO A 478 -8.10 38.78 -13.58
CA PRO A 478 -9.20 38.54 -12.65
C PRO A 478 -10.10 37.44 -13.23
N LEU A 479 -10.50 36.46 -12.38
CA LEU A 479 -11.33 35.32 -12.80
C LEU A 479 -12.77 35.44 -12.26
N LEU A 480 -12.92 35.87 -11.01
CA LEU A 480 -14.21 35.97 -10.33
C LEU A 480 -14.16 37.05 -9.26
N SER A 481 -15.26 37.78 -9.09
CA SER A 481 -15.52 38.65 -7.95
C SER A 481 -17.04 38.65 -7.67
N ASP A 482 -17.51 37.63 -6.94
CA ASP A 482 -18.94 37.43 -6.71
C ASP A 482 -19.19 36.53 -5.47
N TYR A 483 -20.46 36.38 -5.10
CA TYR A 483 -20.89 35.43 -4.10
C TYR A 483 -20.84 34.00 -4.65
N VAL A 484 -19.99 33.18 -4.06
CA VAL A 484 -19.80 31.76 -4.45
C VAL A 484 -20.66 30.87 -3.57
N LYS A 485 -21.48 30.03 -4.16
CA LYS A 485 -22.36 29.09 -3.44
C LYS A 485 -21.55 28.08 -2.61
N LYS A 486 -22.14 27.65 -1.49
CA LYS A 486 -21.58 26.58 -0.66
C LYS A 486 -21.46 25.29 -1.48
N GLY A 487 -20.30 24.63 -1.39
CA GLY A 487 -19.99 23.40 -2.09
C GLY A 487 -18.81 23.56 -3.04
N ILE A 488 -18.70 22.65 -4.00
CA ILE A 488 -17.66 22.65 -5.00
C ILE A 488 -18.06 23.57 -6.14
N ASN A 489 -17.11 24.40 -6.54
CA ASN A 489 -17.25 25.34 -7.63
C ASN A 489 -16.12 25.13 -8.62
N LYS A 490 -16.39 25.31 -9.91
CA LYS A 490 -15.41 25.15 -10.99
C LYS A 490 -15.38 26.41 -11.83
N ILE A 491 -14.16 26.89 -12.10
CA ILE A 491 -13.87 28.00 -13.01
C ILE A 491 -12.91 27.51 -14.07
N GLN A 492 -13.20 27.78 -15.32
CA GLN A 492 -12.28 27.56 -16.42
C GLN A 492 -11.80 28.91 -16.96
N PHE A 493 -10.49 29.04 -17.18
CA PHE A 493 -9.90 30.25 -17.72
C PHE A 493 -8.86 29.95 -18.80
N SER A 494 -8.69 30.89 -19.74
CA SER A 494 -7.70 30.77 -20.81
C SER A 494 -6.29 31.12 -20.33
N THR A 495 -5.31 30.40 -20.81
CA THR A 495 -3.88 30.65 -20.62
C THR A 495 -3.19 31.22 -21.86
N GLU A 496 -3.92 31.45 -22.96
CA GLU A 496 -3.36 31.93 -24.22
C GLU A 496 -2.68 33.30 -24.13
N SER A 497 -3.11 34.15 -23.19
CA SER A 497 -2.52 35.46 -22.94
C SER A 497 -1.35 35.43 -21.96
N LEU A 498 -1.03 34.27 -21.40
CA LEU A 498 0.05 34.10 -20.42
C LEU A 498 1.34 33.68 -21.13
N ASN A 499 2.45 34.30 -20.75
CA ASN A 499 3.75 33.84 -21.20
C ASN A 499 4.15 32.52 -20.49
N VAL A 500 5.07 31.78 -21.10
CA VAL A 500 5.69 30.62 -20.44
C VAL A 500 6.25 31.06 -19.08
N GLY A 501 5.86 30.38 -18.02
CA GLY A 501 6.29 30.75 -16.68
C GLY A 501 5.44 30.20 -15.55
N LEU A 502 5.75 30.66 -14.34
CA LEU A 502 5.11 30.29 -13.09
C LEU A 502 4.06 31.30 -12.69
N TYR A 503 2.85 30.84 -12.39
CA TYR A 503 1.71 31.63 -11.96
C TYR A 503 1.03 31.02 -10.74
N PHE A 504 0.15 31.81 -10.12
CA PHE A 504 -0.70 31.37 -9.01
C PHE A 504 -2.15 31.79 -9.25
N VAL A 505 -3.09 30.90 -8.95
CA VAL A 505 -4.49 31.29 -8.75
C VAL A 505 -4.67 31.61 -7.27
N THR A 506 -5.12 32.83 -6.96
CA THR A 506 -5.36 33.27 -5.58
C THR A 506 -6.85 33.38 -5.31
N ILE A 507 -7.26 32.95 -4.13
CA ILE A 507 -8.60 33.18 -3.58
C ILE A 507 -8.50 34.13 -2.41
N ASN A 508 -9.23 35.25 -2.49
CA ASN A 508 -9.36 36.22 -1.44
C ASN A 508 -10.81 36.22 -0.90
N LYS A 509 -10.97 36.07 0.40
CA LYS A 509 -12.24 35.98 1.09
C LYS A 509 -12.32 37.08 2.15
N ASN A 510 -13.21 38.06 2.01
CA ASN A 510 -13.57 39.07 3.01
C ASN A 510 -12.44 39.54 3.94
N GLY A 511 -11.24 39.82 3.41
CA GLY A 511 -10.10 40.30 4.20
C GLY A 511 -9.36 39.25 5.04
N SER A 512 -9.65 37.97 4.86
CA SER A 512 -8.88 36.83 5.39
C SER A 512 -7.67 36.50 4.52
N SER A 513 -6.71 35.75 5.03
CA SER A 513 -5.46 35.40 4.31
C SER A 513 -5.71 34.79 2.93
N ASN A 514 -5.02 35.32 1.92
CA ASN A 514 -5.05 34.81 0.55
C ASN A 514 -4.55 33.36 0.49
N ILE A 515 -5.32 32.50 -0.17
CA ILE A 515 -4.92 31.13 -0.49
C ILE A 515 -4.46 31.10 -1.94
N SER A 516 -3.31 30.49 -2.21
CA SER A 516 -2.70 30.50 -3.54
C SER A 516 -2.41 29.08 -4.03
N PHE A 517 -2.73 28.83 -5.30
CA PHE A 517 -2.52 27.56 -6.00
C PHE A 517 -1.58 27.78 -7.19
N LYS A 518 -0.45 27.11 -7.16
CA LYS A 518 0.60 27.19 -8.16
C LYS A 518 0.23 26.46 -9.44
N PHE A 519 0.48 27.08 -10.62
CA PHE A 519 0.47 26.38 -11.91
C PHE A 519 1.57 26.90 -12.85
N VAL A 520 1.91 26.09 -13.84
CA VAL A 520 2.97 26.36 -14.81
C VAL A 520 2.36 26.44 -16.21
N VAL A 521 2.70 27.49 -16.93
CA VAL A 521 2.41 27.65 -18.37
C VAL A 521 3.67 27.27 -19.14
N ASN A 522 3.54 26.26 -20.04
CA ASN A 522 4.62 25.75 -20.89
C ASN A 522 4.62 26.43 -22.25
#